data_8de78b088e5a3c7fcd13b6962c2718c5
#
_entry.id   8de78b088e5a3c7fcd13b6962c2718c5
#
_cell.length_a   1.000
_cell.length_b   1.000
_cell.length_c   1.000
_cell.angle_alpha   90.00
_cell.angle_beta   90.00
_cell.angle_gamma   90.00
#
_symmetry.space_group_name_H-M   'P 1'
#
loop_
_entity.id
_entity.type
_entity.pdbx_description
1 polymer ?
#
loop_
_entity_poly.entity_id
_entity_poly.type
_entity_poly.pdbx_seq_one_letter_code
_entity_poly.pdbx_strand_id
1 'polypeptide(L)'
;CAWAPETIYDKTEGKLMIYFTMRFGNGRNKLYYAYTDDDFTHLTSEPKPLFDYPKDFSYIDGDITQVDGQYHLFYVAQEGCAGIRQAVSDSIHSGYVYDDAWYDVEPRGCEAPNIWKRIGENRWVLMYDIYSIKPHNFGFRETSDFKTFTDLGHFNKGVMKATNFSIPKHGAVIHLTAKEARRLARHWGCDLKF
;
A
#
# COMPACT_ATOMS: atom_id res chain seq x y z
N CYS A 1 7.05 -7.18 17.51
CA CYS A 1 7.30 -7.54 16.09
C CYS A 1 6.90 -6.38 15.18
N ALA A 2 7.61 -6.30 14.04
CA ALA A 2 7.32 -5.37 12.96
C ALA A 2 7.31 -6.12 11.63
N TRP A 3 6.43 -5.69 10.68
CA TRP A 3 6.29 -6.30 9.34
C TRP A 3 5.61 -5.36 8.35
N ALA A 4 5.47 -5.78 7.10
CA ALA A 4 4.85 -5.03 6.00
C ALA A 4 5.40 -3.59 5.88
N PRO A 5 6.73 -3.43 5.66
CA PRO A 5 7.32 -2.11 5.48
C PRO A 5 7.01 -1.58 4.09
N GLU A 6 6.70 -0.29 4.03
CA GLU A 6 6.62 0.51 2.82
C GLU A 6 7.43 1.79 2.98
N THR A 7 7.72 2.48 1.89
CA THR A 7 8.58 3.66 1.90
C THR A 7 8.00 4.80 1.08
N ILE A 8 8.19 6.03 1.57
CA ILE A 8 7.82 7.24 0.86
C ILE A 8 8.84 8.35 1.17
N TYR A 9 9.11 9.22 0.21
CA TYR A 9 9.97 10.38 0.44
C TYR A 9 9.15 11.52 1.04
N ASP A 10 9.50 11.92 2.26
CA ASP A 10 8.94 13.09 2.91
C ASP A 10 9.64 14.35 2.39
N LYS A 11 8.95 15.09 1.52
CA LYS A 11 9.48 16.32 0.91
C LYS A 11 9.65 17.46 1.92
N THR A 12 8.89 17.45 3.01
CA THR A 12 8.93 18.48 4.05
C THR A 12 10.19 18.34 4.89
N GLU A 13 10.49 17.10 5.31
CA GLU A 13 11.67 16.79 6.10
C GLU A 13 12.92 16.56 5.22
N GLY A 14 12.75 16.37 3.91
CA GLY A 14 13.81 16.00 2.98
C GLY A 14 14.44 14.64 3.27
N LYS A 15 13.63 13.67 3.72
CA LYS A 15 14.09 12.36 4.20
C LYS A 15 13.26 11.21 3.65
N LEU A 16 13.87 10.03 3.63
CA LEU A 16 13.15 8.78 3.38
C LEU A 16 12.43 8.33 4.66
N MET A 17 11.12 8.20 4.55
CA MET A 17 10.27 7.67 5.60
C MET A 17 9.95 6.20 5.30
N ILE A 18 10.21 5.32 6.25
CA ILE A 18 9.69 3.95 6.27
C ILE A 18 8.50 3.91 7.21
N TYR A 19 7.42 3.27 6.80
CA TYR A 19 6.27 3.01 7.64
C TYR A 19 5.91 1.53 7.58
N PHE A 20 5.38 1.01 8.67
CA PHE A 20 5.24 -0.43 8.87
C PHE A 20 4.21 -0.75 9.94
N THR A 21 3.73 -1.97 9.92
CA THR A 21 2.93 -2.50 11.02
C THR A 21 3.84 -2.90 12.17
N MET A 22 3.46 -2.53 13.40
CA MET A 22 4.19 -2.93 14.61
C MET A 22 3.22 -3.32 15.73
N ARG A 23 3.69 -4.26 16.58
CA ARG A 23 2.98 -4.70 17.79
C ARG A 23 3.94 -4.87 18.95
N PHE A 24 3.57 -4.31 20.09
CA PHE A 24 4.23 -4.52 21.35
C PHE A 24 3.51 -5.61 22.17
N GLY A 25 4.22 -6.67 22.54
CA GLY A 25 3.69 -7.79 23.31
C GLY A 25 2.41 -8.37 22.67
N ASN A 26 1.35 -8.46 23.47
CA ASN A 26 0.02 -8.93 23.05
C ASN A 26 -0.96 -7.78 22.71
N GLY A 27 -0.42 -6.57 22.51
CA GLY A 27 -1.23 -5.40 22.14
C GLY A 27 -1.78 -5.49 20.71
N ARG A 28 -2.46 -4.44 20.30
CA ARG A 28 -2.99 -4.33 18.92
C ARG A 28 -1.88 -4.05 17.93
N ASN A 29 -2.07 -4.54 16.72
CA ASN A 29 -1.27 -4.15 15.57
C ASN A 29 -1.62 -2.71 15.20
N LYS A 30 -0.62 -1.86 14.99
CA LYS A 30 -0.77 -0.45 14.61
C LYS A 30 0.26 -0.08 13.56
N LEU A 31 -0.02 0.98 12.80
CA LEU A 31 0.93 1.56 11.86
C LEU A 31 1.86 2.54 12.56
N TYR A 32 3.14 2.40 12.29
CA TYR A 32 4.22 3.25 12.77
C TYR A 32 5.05 3.75 11.61
N TYR A 33 5.79 4.83 11.81
CA TYR A 33 6.78 5.33 10.88
C TYR A 33 8.09 5.68 11.59
N ALA A 34 9.16 5.70 10.82
CA ALA A 34 10.47 6.22 11.22
C ALA A 34 11.17 6.77 9.98
N TYR A 35 12.19 7.58 10.18
CA TYR A 35 13.07 8.00 9.09
C TYR A 35 14.28 7.10 9.00
N THR A 36 14.78 6.90 7.77
CA THR A 36 15.99 6.15 7.48
C THR A 36 17.09 7.09 6.98
N ASP A 37 18.32 6.60 6.97
CA ASP A 37 19.37 7.17 6.14
C ASP A 37 19.08 6.91 4.65
N ASP A 38 19.81 7.60 3.76
CA ASP A 38 19.60 7.51 2.31
C ASP A 38 19.95 6.14 1.71
N ASP A 39 20.75 5.35 2.41
CA ASP A 39 21.18 4.02 2.00
C ASP A 39 20.30 2.89 2.58
N PHE A 40 19.27 3.20 3.37
CA PHE A 40 18.42 2.25 4.09
C PHE A 40 19.19 1.29 5.01
N THR A 41 20.27 1.75 5.62
CA THR A 41 21.12 0.91 6.49
C THR A 41 20.70 0.95 7.94
N HIS A 42 20.09 2.05 8.38
CA HIS A 42 19.60 2.21 9.77
C HIS A 42 18.50 3.27 9.88
N LEU A 43 17.76 3.22 10.97
CA LEU A 43 16.79 4.25 11.31
C LEU A 43 17.51 5.47 11.88
N THR A 44 17.13 6.66 11.42
CA THR A 44 17.63 7.95 11.94
C THR A 44 16.67 8.59 12.93
N SER A 45 15.53 7.98 13.19
CA SER A 45 14.56 8.37 14.23
C SER A 45 13.97 7.15 14.93
N GLU A 46 13.48 7.33 16.14
CA GLU A 46 12.65 6.33 16.82
C GLU A 46 11.31 6.16 16.10
N PRO A 47 10.75 4.94 16.08
CA PRO A 47 9.42 4.70 15.56
C PRO A 47 8.33 5.47 16.31
N LYS A 48 7.45 6.14 15.57
CA LYS A 48 6.31 6.89 16.10
C LYS A 48 5.00 6.36 15.48
N PRO A 49 3.85 6.45 16.19
CA PRO A 49 2.56 6.15 15.61
C PRO A 49 2.32 7.01 14.37
N LEU A 50 1.92 6.38 13.26
CA LEU A 50 1.59 7.06 12.00
C LEU A 50 0.15 7.55 12.01
N PHE A 51 -0.76 6.74 12.53
CA PHE A 51 -2.18 6.93 12.49
C PHE A 51 -2.82 6.40 13.77
N ASP A 52 -3.80 7.10 14.29
CA ASP A 52 -4.58 6.64 15.46
C ASP A 52 -5.99 6.25 14.99
N TYR A 53 -6.18 4.96 14.76
CA TYR A 53 -7.47 4.44 14.33
C TYR A 53 -8.48 4.50 15.49
N PRO A 54 -9.63 5.16 15.31
CA PRO A 54 -10.54 5.46 16.43
C PRO A 54 -11.35 4.25 16.94
N LYS A 55 -11.33 3.14 16.18
CA LYS A 55 -12.01 1.92 16.60
C LYS A 55 -11.05 0.98 17.32
N ASP A 56 -11.56 0.19 18.26
CA ASP A 56 -10.76 -0.74 19.06
C ASP A 56 -10.41 -2.03 18.31
N PHE A 57 -9.82 -1.91 17.12
CA PHE A 57 -9.35 -3.00 16.27
C PHE A 57 -7.88 -2.81 15.87
N SER A 58 -7.25 -3.90 15.46
CA SER A 58 -5.95 -3.84 14.81
C SER A 58 -6.07 -3.27 13.40
N TYR A 59 -5.03 -2.56 12.94
CA TYR A 59 -4.90 -2.06 11.57
C TYR A 59 -3.46 -2.24 11.10
N ILE A 60 -3.30 -2.72 9.88
CA ILE A 60 -2.05 -3.23 9.33
C ILE A 60 -1.87 -2.83 7.87
N ASP A 61 -0.72 -3.11 7.30
CA ASP A 61 -0.41 -3.05 5.87
C ASP A 61 -0.80 -1.70 5.24
N GLY A 62 -0.15 -0.63 5.69
CA GLY A 62 -0.43 0.72 5.16
C GLY A 62 0.24 0.95 3.80
N ASP A 63 -0.44 1.65 2.89
CA ASP A 63 0.11 2.20 1.66
C ASP A 63 -0.29 3.68 1.51
N ILE A 64 0.70 4.58 1.38
CA ILE A 64 0.49 6.02 1.30
C ILE A 64 0.75 6.51 -0.12
N THR A 65 -0.21 7.23 -0.69
CA THR A 65 -0.02 7.98 -1.93
C THR A 65 -0.37 9.45 -1.75
N GLN A 66 0.35 10.36 -2.44
CA GLN A 66 0.08 11.79 -2.42
C GLN A 66 -0.64 12.22 -3.69
N VAL A 67 -1.78 12.88 -3.54
CA VAL A 67 -2.58 13.41 -4.65
C VAL A 67 -3.10 14.79 -4.28
N ASP A 68 -2.88 15.79 -5.14
CA ASP A 68 -3.38 17.16 -5.00
C ASP A 68 -3.11 17.81 -3.62
N GLY A 69 -1.94 17.49 -3.06
CA GLY A 69 -1.49 18.00 -1.76
C GLY A 69 -1.95 17.21 -0.55
N GLN A 70 -2.84 16.25 -0.71
CA GLN A 70 -3.30 15.35 0.36
C GLN A 70 -2.61 14.00 0.31
N TYR A 71 -2.48 13.36 1.46
CA TYR A 71 -1.96 12.02 1.64
C TYR A 71 -3.11 11.05 1.90
N HIS A 72 -3.25 10.07 1.03
CA HIS A 72 -4.23 8.99 1.14
C HIS A 72 -3.53 7.74 1.65
N LEU A 73 -3.85 7.33 2.86
CA LEU A 73 -3.38 6.10 3.50
C LEU A 73 -4.44 5.02 3.31
N PHE A 74 -4.17 4.02 2.48
CA PHE A 74 -4.94 2.79 2.43
C PHE A 74 -4.36 1.80 3.44
N TYR A 75 -5.21 1.10 4.16
CA TYR A 75 -4.77 0.17 5.20
C TYR A 75 -5.81 -0.93 5.40
N VAL A 76 -5.40 -2.02 6.03
CA VAL A 76 -6.30 -3.10 6.42
C VAL A 76 -6.86 -2.82 7.80
N ALA A 77 -8.19 -2.74 7.93
CA ALA A 77 -8.86 -2.73 9.22
C ALA A 77 -9.34 -4.14 9.56
N GLN A 78 -8.96 -4.65 10.74
CA GLN A 78 -9.32 -5.99 11.21
C GLN A 78 -10.60 -5.98 12.05
N GLU A 79 -11.69 -5.45 11.47
CA GLU A 79 -13.00 -5.29 12.11
C GLU A 79 -13.89 -6.54 11.87
N GLY A 80 -13.61 -7.61 12.58
CA GLY A 80 -14.32 -8.90 12.41
C GLY A 80 -13.86 -9.66 11.15
N CYS A 81 -14.05 -9.09 9.97
CA CYS A 81 -13.39 -9.52 8.73
C CYS A 81 -12.41 -8.43 8.30
N ALA A 82 -11.21 -8.80 7.88
CA ALA A 82 -10.22 -7.83 7.42
C ALA A 82 -10.60 -7.29 6.04
N GLY A 83 -10.51 -5.99 5.86
CA GLY A 83 -10.81 -5.32 4.60
C GLY A 83 -10.08 -3.99 4.47
N ILE A 84 -10.14 -3.37 3.31
CA ILE A 84 -9.40 -2.18 2.98
C ILE A 84 -10.20 -0.93 3.34
N ARG A 85 -9.59 -0.07 4.14
CA ARG A 85 -10.07 1.27 4.50
C ARG A 85 -9.14 2.35 3.99
N GLN A 86 -9.59 3.60 4.05
CA GLN A 86 -8.81 4.78 3.74
C GLN A 86 -8.83 5.78 4.91
N ALA A 87 -7.72 6.49 5.09
CA ALA A 87 -7.66 7.70 5.88
C ALA A 87 -6.92 8.79 5.09
N VAL A 88 -7.28 10.05 5.29
CA VAL A 88 -6.76 11.19 4.52
C VAL A 88 -6.17 12.22 5.47
N SER A 89 -5.04 12.83 5.07
CA SER A 89 -4.37 13.89 5.82
C SER A 89 -3.70 14.91 4.90
N ASP A 90 -3.50 16.12 5.40
CA ASP A 90 -2.64 17.14 4.78
C ASP A 90 -1.16 16.98 5.20
N SER A 91 -0.87 16.05 6.12
CA SER A 91 0.48 15.72 6.58
C SER A 91 0.81 14.25 6.35
N ILE A 92 2.04 13.97 5.91
CA ILE A 92 2.47 12.60 5.56
C ILE A 92 2.48 11.64 6.76
N HIS A 93 2.69 12.14 7.97
CA HIS A 93 2.94 11.30 9.16
C HIS A 93 1.99 11.59 10.34
N SER A 94 0.94 12.39 10.13
CA SER A 94 0.02 12.76 11.23
C SER A 94 -1.31 13.27 10.70
N GLY A 95 -2.31 13.40 11.60
CA GLY A 95 -3.57 14.05 11.28
C GLY A 95 -4.50 13.28 10.35
N TYR A 96 -4.27 12.00 10.15
CA TYR A 96 -5.13 11.16 9.31
C TYR A 96 -6.54 11.06 9.89
N VAL A 97 -7.52 11.41 9.09
CA VAL A 97 -8.95 11.24 9.37
C VAL A 97 -9.44 10.04 8.55
N TYR A 98 -9.92 9.01 9.24
CA TYR A 98 -10.39 7.80 8.58
C TYR A 98 -11.77 8.00 7.93
N ASP A 99 -12.00 7.26 6.86
CA ASP A 99 -13.27 7.10 6.21
C ASP A 99 -13.88 5.74 6.62
N ASP A 100 -15.17 5.70 6.93
CA ASP A 100 -15.86 4.45 7.34
C ASP A 100 -16.29 3.58 6.14
N ALA A 101 -15.89 3.92 4.92
CA ALA A 101 -16.16 3.13 3.73
C ALA A 101 -15.19 1.94 3.61
N TRP A 102 -15.66 0.85 2.98
CA TRP A 102 -14.83 -0.26 2.53
C TRP A 102 -14.42 -0.04 1.07
N TYR A 103 -13.14 -0.22 0.81
CA TYR A 103 -12.55 0.03 -0.52
C TYR A 103 -12.26 -1.23 -1.32
N ASP A 104 -12.38 -2.41 -0.71
CA ASP A 104 -12.50 -3.69 -1.42
C ASP A 104 -13.97 -4.03 -1.68
N VAL A 105 -14.21 -5.06 -2.52
CA VAL A 105 -15.56 -5.59 -2.83
C VAL A 105 -15.73 -7.05 -2.42
N GLU A 106 -14.78 -7.57 -1.70
CA GLU A 106 -14.74 -8.98 -1.38
C GLU A 106 -15.64 -9.29 -0.16
N PRO A 107 -16.33 -10.43 -0.16
CA PRO A 107 -17.21 -10.80 0.94
C PRO A 107 -16.43 -11.22 2.20
N ARG A 108 -15.13 -11.41 2.11
CA ARG A 108 -14.25 -11.87 3.18
C ARG A 108 -12.87 -11.21 3.08
N GLY A 109 -11.99 -11.59 4.00
CA GLY A 109 -10.72 -10.95 4.27
C GLY A 109 -9.82 -10.66 3.09
N CYS A 110 -9.45 -9.38 3.00
CA CYS A 110 -8.41 -8.83 2.14
C CYS A 110 -7.29 -8.24 2.98
N GLU A 111 -6.10 -8.12 2.38
CA GLU A 111 -4.91 -7.51 3.01
C GLU A 111 -4.01 -6.84 1.97
N ALA A 112 -2.90 -6.24 2.41
CA ALA A 112 -1.86 -5.67 1.57
C ALA A 112 -2.38 -4.74 0.45
N PRO A 113 -3.07 -3.63 0.77
CA PRO A 113 -3.42 -2.64 -0.24
C PRO A 113 -2.16 -2.01 -0.84
N ASN A 114 -2.20 -1.74 -2.14
CA ASN A 114 -1.21 -0.92 -2.82
C ASN A 114 -1.90 -0.12 -3.92
N ILE A 115 -1.64 1.18 -3.99
CA ILE A 115 -2.26 2.05 -4.98
C ILE A 115 -1.22 2.75 -5.85
N TRP A 116 -1.42 2.74 -7.16
CA TRP A 116 -0.53 3.43 -8.10
C TRP A 116 -1.30 4.21 -9.16
N LYS A 117 -0.69 5.26 -9.68
CA LYS A 117 -1.24 6.03 -10.80
C LYS A 117 -0.98 5.32 -12.12
N ARG A 118 -1.97 5.28 -13.02
CA ARG A 118 -1.76 4.85 -14.40
C ARG A 118 -0.88 5.86 -15.15
N ILE A 119 0.05 5.36 -15.93
CA ILE A 119 0.94 6.20 -16.76
C ILE A 119 0.11 6.90 -17.83
N GLY A 120 0.20 8.24 -17.88
CA GLY A 120 -0.50 9.06 -18.87
C GLY A 120 -1.99 9.32 -18.58
N GLU A 121 -2.52 8.83 -17.46
CA GLU A 121 -3.93 9.00 -17.10
C GLU A 121 -4.11 9.68 -15.74
N ASN A 122 -5.27 10.31 -15.52
CA ASN A 122 -5.67 10.81 -14.21
C ASN A 122 -6.51 9.75 -13.48
N ARG A 123 -5.96 8.55 -13.36
CA ARG A 123 -6.57 7.39 -12.72
C ARG A 123 -5.57 6.62 -11.88
N TRP A 124 -6.04 6.04 -10.79
CA TRP A 124 -5.27 5.21 -9.87
C TRP A 124 -5.90 3.83 -9.77
N VAL A 125 -5.05 2.82 -9.64
CA VAL A 125 -5.46 1.44 -9.42
C VAL A 125 -5.11 1.04 -8.00
N LEU A 126 -6.10 0.63 -7.22
CA LEU A 126 -5.95 -0.02 -5.92
C LEU A 126 -5.92 -1.52 -6.14
N MET A 127 -4.86 -2.17 -5.70
CA MET A 127 -4.69 -3.61 -5.64
C MET A 127 -4.74 -4.05 -4.18
N TYR A 128 -5.26 -5.26 -3.93
CA TYR A 128 -5.25 -5.89 -2.62
C TYR A 128 -5.17 -7.41 -2.76
N ASP A 129 -4.61 -8.09 -1.74
CA ASP A 129 -4.54 -9.55 -1.66
C ASP A 129 -5.85 -10.10 -1.07
N ILE A 130 -6.45 -11.04 -1.77
CA ILE A 130 -7.65 -11.76 -1.33
C ILE A 130 -7.19 -13.10 -0.74
N TYR A 131 -6.82 -13.11 0.53
CA TYR A 131 -6.33 -14.32 1.19
C TYR A 131 -7.45 -15.31 1.56
N SER A 132 -8.68 -14.86 1.55
CA SER A 132 -9.87 -15.63 1.96
C SER A 132 -10.37 -16.61 0.90
N ILE A 133 -9.90 -16.52 -0.33
CA ILE A 133 -10.24 -17.43 -1.43
C ILE A 133 -9.11 -18.43 -1.70
N LYS A 134 -9.45 -19.52 -2.40
CA LYS A 134 -8.47 -20.51 -2.85
C LYS A 134 -8.64 -20.79 -4.35
N PRO A 135 -7.58 -20.72 -5.15
CA PRO A 135 -6.24 -20.21 -4.79
C PRO A 135 -6.28 -18.72 -4.42
N HIS A 136 -5.29 -18.24 -3.65
CA HIS A 136 -5.11 -16.81 -3.35
C HIS A 136 -5.07 -16.00 -4.64
N ASN A 137 -5.55 -14.75 -4.59
CA ASN A 137 -5.61 -13.90 -5.77
C ASN A 137 -5.46 -12.41 -5.39
N PHE A 138 -5.25 -11.55 -6.39
CA PHE A 138 -5.39 -10.11 -6.23
C PHE A 138 -6.75 -9.64 -6.75
N GLY A 139 -7.32 -8.66 -6.04
CA GLY A 139 -8.43 -7.83 -6.52
C GLY A 139 -7.92 -6.45 -6.93
N PHE A 140 -8.61 -5.82 -7.88
CA PHE A 140 -8.25 -4.52 -8.42
C PHE A 140 -9.46 -3.61 -8.51
N ARG A 141 -9.29 -2.35 -8.11
CA ARG A 141 -10.28 -1.30 -8.29
C ARG A 141 -9.62 -0.05 -8.88
N GLU A 142 -10.38 0.77 -9.57
CA GLU A 142 -9.89 2.01 -10.19
C GLU A 142 -10.65 3.22 -9.68
N THR A 143 -9.95 4.32 -9.48
CA THR A 143 -10.53 5.60 -9.09
C THR A 143 -9.89 6.77 -9.83
N SER A 144 -10.61 7.88 -9.93
CA SER A 144 -10.09 9.19 -10.36
C SER A 144 -10.27 10.28 -9.30
N ASP A 145 -10.97 9.98 -8.19
CA ASP A 145 -11.38 10.96 -7.18
C ASP A 145 -11.12 10.49 -5.73
N PHE A 146 -10.58 9.27 -5.55
CA PHE A 146 -10.34 8.63 -4.25
C PHE A 146 -11.58 8.44 -3.36
N LYS A 147 -12.78 8.57 -3.95
CA LYS A 147 -14.08 8.38 -3.31
C LYS A 147 -14.88 7.27 -3.95
N THR A 148 -14.91 7.27 -5.28
CA THR A 148 -15.64 6.28 -6.07
C THR A 148 -14.64 5.31 -6.70
N PHE A 149 -14.85 4.02 -6.47
CA PHE A 149 -13.99 2.97 -6.99
C PHE A 149 -14.79 2.00 -7.86
N THR A 150 -14.34 1.80 -9.10
CA THR A 150 -14.89 0.82 -10.04
C THR A 150 -14.13 -0.49 -9.92
N ASP A 151 -14.83 -1.60 -9.84
CA ASP A 151 -14.21 -2.93 -9.86
C ASP A 151 -13.60 -3.24 -11.23
N LEU A 152 -12.37 -3.73 -11.22
CA LEU A 152 -11.62 -4.15 -12.41
C LEU A 152 -11.43 -5.68 -12.47
N GLY A 153 -11.97 -6.41 -11.50
CA GLY A 153 -11.83 -7.87 -11.40
C GLY A 153 -10.50 -8.30 -10.75
N HIS A 154 -10.21 -9.59 -10.91
CA HIS A 154 -9.10 -10.27 -10.27
C HIS A 154 -7.88 -10.42 -11.19
N PHE A 155 -6.73 -10.81 -10.61
CA PHE A 155 -5.52 -11.16 -11.35
C PHE A 155 -5.79 -12.16 -12.47
N ASN A 156 -5.17 -11.93 -13.63
CA ASN A 156 -5.38 -12.61 -14.90
C ASN A 156 -6.78 -12.45 -15.54
N LYS A 157 -7.72 -11.81 -14.85
CA LYS A 157 -9.02 -11.43 -15.39
C LYS A 157 -9.19 -9.91 -15.50
N GLY A 158 -8.48 -9.18 -14.63
CA GLY A 158 -8.54 -7.73 -14.54
C GLY A 158 -7.36 -7.00 -15.21
N VAL A 159 -6.84 -6.01 -14.51
CA VAL A 159 -5.81 -5.08 -15.00
C VAL A 159 -4.41 -5.68 -15.09
N MET A 160 -4.08 -6.63 -14.23
CA MET A 160 -2.79 -7.30 -14.20
C MET A 160 -2.88 -8.71 -14.77
N LYS A 161 -1.99 -9.01 -15.72
CA LYS A 161 -1.85 -10.35 -16.32
C LYS A 161 -0.38 -10.76 -16.32
N ALA A 162 -0.11 -12.00 -15.98
CA ALA A 162 1.21 -12.58 -16.03
C ALA A 162 1.15 -14.03 -16.48
N THR A 163 2.24 -14.48 -17.10
CA THR A 163 2.42 -15.86 -17.57
C THR A 163 3.53 -16.61 -16.86
N ASN A 164 4.35 -15.90 -16.08
CA ASN A 164 5.53 -16.42 -15.39
C ASN A 164 5.30 -16.72 -13.89
N PHE A 165 4.13 -16.36 -13.36
CA PHE A 165 3.71 -16.73 -12.01
C PHE A 165 2.20 -16.87 -11.91
N SER A 166 1.74 -17.54 -10.86
CA SER A 166 0.32 -17.74 -10.51
C SER A 166 0.14 -17.63 -9.00
N ILE A 167 -1.10 -17.58 -8.55
CA ILE A 167 -1.42 -17.53 -7.11
C ILE A 167 -0.69 -16.38 -6.43
N PRO A 168 -0.91 -15.13 -6.91
CA PRO A 168 -0.22 -13.97 -6.34
C PRO A 168 -0.65 -13.75 -4.90
N LYS A 169 0.31 -13.29 -4.08
CA LYS A 169 0.10 -12.94 -2.70
C LYS A 169 1.07 -11.83 -2.31
N HIS A 170 0.57 -10.81 -1.65
CA HIS A 170 1.26 -9.58 -1.31
C HIS A 170 2.16 -9.05 -2.45
N GLY A 171 1.95 -7.83 -2.86
CA GLY A 171 2.72 -7.22 -3.93
C GLY A 171 2.64 -5.71 -3.87
N ALA A 172 3.61 -5.06 -4.50
CA ALA A 172 3.63 -3.63 -4.70
C ALA A 172 3.95 -3.31 -6.16
N VAL A 173 3.40 -2.22 -6.64
CA VAL A 173 3.64 -1.67 -7.99
C VAL A 173 4.26 -0.30 -7.84
N ILE A 174 5.44 -0.12 -8.42
CA ILE A 174 6.16 1.14 -8.43
C ILE A 174 6.42 1.62 -9.86
N HIS A 175 6.49 2.93 -10.05
CA HIS A 175 6.87 3.51 -11.32
C HIS A 175 8.40 3.54 -11.46
N LEU A 176 8.87 3.07 -12.59
CA LEU A 176 10.28 3.16 -12.97
C LEU A 176 10.43 3.99 -14.25
N THR A 177 11.45 4.81 -14.29
CA THR A 177 11.90 5.39 -15.57
C THR A 177 12.50 4.31 -16.46
N ALA A 178 12.53 4.51 -17.76
CA ALA A 178 13.16 3.57 -18.70
C ALA A 178 14.65 3.32 -18.36
N LYS A 179 15.34 4.31 -17.76
CA LYS A 179 16.75 4.18 -17.32
C LYS A 179 16.85 3.23 -16.11
N GLU A 180 15.98 3.39 -15.12
CA GLU A 180 15.95 2.55 -13.92
C GLU A 180 15.56 1.12 -14.28
N ALA A 181 14.53 0.94 -15.10
CA ALA A 181 14.09 -0.37 -15.56
C ALA A 181 15.21 -1.11 -16.29
N ARG A 182 15.93 -0.44 -17.22
CA ARG A 182 17.11 -1.03 -17.90
C ARG A 182 18.26 -1.36 -16.95
N ARG A 183 18.49 -0.53 -15.91
CA ARG A 183 19.51 -0.81 -14.88
C ARG A 183 19.14 -2.07 -14.08
N LEU A 184 17.89 -2.16 -13.64
CA LEU A 184 17.38 -3.30 -12.88
C LEU A 184 17.46 -4.59 -13.71
N ALA A 185 17.00 -4.56 -14.95
CA ALA A 185 17.06 -5.70 -15.86
C ALA A 185 18.48 -6.21 -16.07
N ARG A 186 19.45 -5.30 -16.30
CA ARG A 186 20.86 -5.69 -16.43
C ARG A 186 21.43 -6.33 -15.17
N HIS A 187 21.02 -5.83 -13.99
CA HIS A 187 21.46 -6.38 -12.71
C HIS A 187 20.97 -7.81 -12.51
N TRP A 188 19.74 -8.11 -12.93
CA TRP A 188 19.11 -9.41 -12.74
C TRP A 188 19.19 -10.32 -13.98
N GLY A 189 19.84 -9.91 -15.05
CA GLY A 189 19.93 -10.67 -16.30
C GLY A 189 18.59 -10.90 -16.98
N CYS A 190 17.67 -9.93 -16.88
CA CYS A 190 16.34 -10.00 -17.47
C CYS A 190 16.29 -9.24 -18.80
N ASP A 191 15.61 -9.80 -19.81
CA ASP A 191 15.28 -9.08 -21.03
C ASP A 191 14.03 -8.23 -20.84
N LEU A 192 14.14 -6.91 -21.00
CA LEU A 192 13.00 -6.02 -21.06
C LEU A 192 12.53 -5.88 -22.50
N LYS A 193 11.27 -6.22 -22.72
CA LYS A 193 10.54 -5.89 -23.96
C LYS A 193 9.68 -4.65 -23.66
N PHE A 194 10.04 -3.52 -24.27
CA PHE A 194 9.23 -2.29 -24.27
C PHE A 194 8.40 -2.23 -25.53
#